data_1d468921dc12778b696789447fbdac44
#
_entry.id   1d468921dc12778b696789447fbdac44
#
_cell.length_a   1.000
_cell.length_b   1.000
_cell.length_c   1.000
_cell.angle_alpha   90.00
_cell.angle_beta   90.00
_cell.angle_gamma   90.00
#
_symmetry.space_group_name_H-M   'P 1'
#
loop_
_entity.id
_entity.type
_entity.pdbx_description
1 polymer ?
#
loop_
_entity_poly.entity_id
_entity_poly.type
_entity_poly.pdbx_seq_one_letter_code
_entity_poly.pdbx_strand_id
1 'polypeptide(L)'
;MNYDYLIIGAGTAGCVLANRLTEKSQNNVAIFEAGKPSDIWKVNMPLAILYTMHDPKYNYKYYSEPEPYLNNRKLFCPRGKMIGGCSAHNGMVFVRGNPNDYQRWASFGLTDWSYEKVLPYFKKIETWSG
;
A
#
# COMPACT_ATOMS: atom_id res chain seq x y z
N MET A 1 19.88 12.22 18.30
CA MET A 1 18.46 11.83 18.49
C MET A 1 18.41 10.32 18.49
N ASN A 2 17.77 9.73 19.48
CA ASN A 2 17.55 8.28 19.55
C ASN A 2 16.11 8.00 19.12
N TYR A 3 15.91 6.99 18.29
CA TYR A 3 14.61 6.53 17.87
C TYR A 3 14.36 5.13 18.39
N ASP A 4 13.15 4.85 18.86
CA ASP A 4 12.72 3.53 19.31
C ASP A 4 12.35 2.64 18.11
N TYR A 5 11.86 3.26 17.03
CA TYR A 5 11.45 2.57 15.80
C TYR A 5 11.93 3.31 14.56
N LEU A 6 12.46 2.54 13.60
CA LEU A 6 12.79 3.03 12.26
C LEU A 6 11.94 2.29 11.24
N ILE A 7 11.15 3.05 10.46
CA ILE A 7 10.29 2.51 9.40
C ILE A 7 10.92 2.85 8.06
N ILE A 8 11.16 1.85 7.24
CA ILE A 8 11.72 2.02 5.90
C ILE A 8 10.58 1.94 4.88
N GLY A 9 10.31 3.07 4.25
CA GLY A 9 9.22 3.26 3.29
C GLY A 9 7.96 3.87 3.91
N ALA A 10 7.60 5.06 3.47
CA ALA A 10 6.35 5.75 3.82
C ALA A 10 5.21 5.38 2.84
N GLY A 11 5.12 4.12 2.46
CA GLY A 11 3.98 3.58 1.73
C GLY A 11 2.78 3.32 2.63
N THR A 12 1.74 2.67 2.10
CA THR A 12 0.50 2.37 2.82
C THR A 12 0.74 1.71 4.18
N ALA A 13 1.56 0.64 4.21
CA ALA A 13 1.86 -0.08 5.45
C ALA A 13 2.71 0.75 6.42
N GLY A 14 3.73 1.44 5.92
CA GLY A 14 4.61 2.28 6.75
C GLY A 14 3.88 3.44 7.40
N CYS A 15 2.98 4.08 6.69
CA CYS A 15 2.14 5.16 7.25
C CYS A 15 1.22 4.63 8.36
N VAL A 16 0.62 3.44 8.20
CA VAL A 16 -0.21 2.82 9.23
C VAL A 16 0.63 2.47 10.46
N LEU A 17 1.81 1.88 10.27
CA LEU A 17 2.72 1.56 11.37
C LEU A 17 3.16 2.82 12.13
N ALA A 18 3.56 3.88 11.40
CA ALA A 18 3.94 5.13 12.01
C ALA A 18 2.82 5.69 12.88
N ASN A 19 1.60 5.75 12.33
CA ASN A 19 0.43 6.22 13.06
C ASN A 19 0.18 5.41 14.33
N ARG A 20 0.20 4.07 14.25
CA ARG A 20 -0.10 3.20 15.40
C ARG A 20 1.01 3.21 16.46
N LEU A 21 2.26 3.27 16.06
CA LEU A 21 3.38 3.33 17.01
C LEU A 21 3.41 4.66 17.76
N THR A 22 3.05 5.76 17.10
CA THR A 22 3.02 7.10 17.72
C THR A 22 1.76 7.36 18.57
N GLU A 23 0.76 6.48 18.57
CA GLU A 23 -0.34 6.53 19.54
C GLU A 23 0.17 6.49 20.99
N LYS A 24 1.32 5.83 21.22
CA LYS A 24 2.03 5.88 22.48
C LYS A 24 3.01 7.06 22.45
N SER A 25 2.71 8.11 23.21
CA SER A 25 3.46 9.37 23.20
C SER A 25 4.94 9.25 23.58
N GLN A 26 5.35 8.16 24.25
CA GLN A 26 6.74 7.89 24.61
C GLN A 26 7.58 7.34 23.44
N ASN A 27 6.94 6.86 22.37
CA ASN A 27 7.67 6.28 21.26
C ASN A 27 8.19 7.39 20.31
N ASN A 28 9.49 7.35 20.05
CA ASN A 28 10.13 8.16 19.02
C ASN A 28 10.24 7.31 17.74
N VAL A 29 9.48 7.67 16.72
CA VAL A 29 9.41 6.94 15.47
C VAL A 29 9.98 7.77 14.34
N ALA A 30 10.92 7.22 13.58
CA ALA A 30 11.38 7.82 12.32
C ALA A 30 10.89 6.98 11.13
N ILE A 31 10.49 7.66 10.07
CA ILE A 31 10.13 7.03 8.80
C ILE A 31 11.00 7.60 7.68
N PHE A 32 11.56 6.71 6.86
CA PHE A 32 12.41 7.06 5.73
C PHE A 32 11.71 6.66 4.43
N GLU A 33 11.62 7.61 3.49
CA GLU A 33 11.03 7.39 2.18
C GLU A 33 12.04 7.76 1.07
N ALA A 34 12.19 6.87 0.10
CA ALA A 34 13.09 7.08 -1.03
C ALA A 34 12.54 8.08 -2.05
N GLY A 35 11.23 8.26 -2.07
CA GLY A 35 10.53 9.11 -3.01
C GLY A 35 10.33 10.53 -2.50
N LYS A 36 9.56 11.29 -3.24
CA LYS A 36 9.26 12.70 -2.98
C LYS A 36 7.97 12.86 -2.18
N PRO A 37 7.71 14.06 -1.61
CA PRO A 37 6.38 14.39 -1.11
C PRO A 37 5.31 14.17 -2.18
N SER A 38 4.13 13.74 -1.74
CA SER A 38 2.99 13.45 -2.62
C SER A 38 2.02 14.63 -2.77
N ASP A 39 2.29 15.75 -2.11
CA ASP A 39 1.45 16.97 -2.22
C ASP A 39 1.71 17.71 -3.52
N ILE A 40 1.21 17.14 -4.60
CA ILE A 40 1.24 17.70 -5.95
C ILE A 40 -0.13 17.51 -6.61
N TRP A 41 -0.50 18.44 -7.49
CA TRP A 41 -1.78 18.39 -8.19
C TRP A 41 -2.02 17.07 -8.93
N LYS A 42 -0.95 16.43 -9.47
CA LYS A 42 -1.03 15.15 -10.18
C LYS A 42 -1.43 13.98 -9.29
N VAL A 43 -1.15 14.05 -7.98
CA VAL A 43 -1.57 13.05 -7.01
C VAL A 43 -2.95 13.39 -6.46
N ASN A 44 -3.22 14.68 -6.25
CA ASN A 44 -4.49 15.15 -5.68
C ASN A 44 -5.65 15.09 -6.70
N MET A 45 -5.35 14.94 -8.00
CA MET A 45 -6.35 14.78 -9.05
C MET A 45 -6.45 13.29 -9.47
N PRO A 46 -7.55 12.59 -9.17
CA PRO A 46 -7.70 11.15 -9.47
C PRO A 46 -7.40 10.77 -10.93
N LEU A 47 -7.87 11.53 -11.89
CA LEU A 47 -7.64 11.26 -13.33
C LEU A 47 -6.18 11.48 -13.78
N ALA A 48 -5.37 12.16 -12.98
CA ALA A 48 -3.97 12.41 -13.30
C ALA A 48 -3.03 11.24 -12.94
N ILE A 49 -3.56 10.11 -12.46
CA ILE A 49 -2.78 8.90 -12.13
C ILE A 49 -1.88 8.46 -13.30
N LEU A 50 -2.35 8.56 -14.54
CA LEU A 50 -1.56 8.17 -15.71
C LEU A 50 -0.26 8.96 -15.84
N TYR A 51 -0.24 10.22 -15.42
CA TYR A 51 0.98 11.02 -15.42
C TYR A 51 1.98 10.56 -14.36
N THR A 52 1.51 10.17 -13.17
CA THR A 52 2.40 9.70 -12.10
C THR A 52 2.87 8.27 -12.34
N MET A 53 2.05 7.42 -12.95
CA MET A 53 2.41 6.03 -13.28
C MET A 53 3.59 5.93 -14.26
N HIS A 54 3.75 6.90 -15.13
CA HIS A 54 4.83 6.89 -16.11
C HIS A 54 6.01 7.82 -15.75
N ASP A 55 5.88 8.66 -14.73
CA ASP A 55 6.93 9.57 -14.28
C ASP A 55 7.92 8.86 -13.32
N PRO A 56 9.22 8.71 -13.69
CA PRO A 56 10.22 8.04 -12.86
C PRO A 56 10.50 8.77 -11.54
N LYS A 57 10.05 10.01 -11.39
CA LYS A 57 10.14 10.75 -10.12
C LYS A 57 9.18 10.19 -9.06
N TYR A 58 8.06 9.61 -9.51
CA TYR A 58 6.96 9.13 -8.64
C TYR A 58 6.68 7.63 -8.76
N ASN A 59 7.41 6.93 -9.64
CA ASN A 59 7.23 5.50 -9.87
C ASN A 59 8.59 4.81 -10.05
N TYR A 60 8.75 3.64 -9.41
CA TYR A 60 9.93 2.79 -9.58
C TYR A 60 10.01 2.14 -10.97
N LYS A 61 8.89 2.04 -11.68
CA LYS A 61 8.81 1.49 -13.04
C LYS A 61 9.37 0.07 -13.16
N TYR A 62 9.03 -0.80 -12.24
CA TYR A 62 9.43 -2.19 -12.30
C TYR A 62 8.75 -2.93 -13.46
N TYR A 63 9.40 -3.99 -13.90
CA TYR A 63 8.87 -4.95 -14.86
C TYR A 63 9.02 -6.36 -14.28
N SER A 64 8.10 -7.27 -14.63
CA SER A 64 8.25 -8.67 -14.31
C SER A 64 9.44 -9.28 -15.06
N GLU A 65 9.87 -10.45 -14.64
CA GLU A 65 10.64 -11.34 -15.51
C GLU A 65 9.78 -11.73 -16.73
N PRO A 66 10.40 -12.24 -17.82
CA PRO A 66 9.64 -12.73 -18.95
C PRO A 66 8.65 -13.82 -18.53
N GLU A 67 7.37 -13.67 -18.91
CA GLU A 67 6.32 -14.63 -18.59
C GLU A 67 6.16 -15.66 -19.71
N PRO A 68 6.60 -16.91 -19.56
CA PRO A 68 6.61 -17.90 -20.62
C PRO A 68 5.23 -18.15 -21.24
N TYR A 69 4.18 -18.14 -20.41
CA TYR A 69 2.79 -18.37 -20.85
C TYR A 69 2.13 -17.13 -21.48
N LEU A 70 2.84 -16.00 -21.53
CA LEU A 70 2.41 -14.75 -22.16
C LEU A 70 3.37 -14.31 -23.28
N ASN A 71 3.86 -15.26 -24.07
CA ASN A 71 4.81 -15.02 -25.17
C ASN A 71 6.10 -14.31 -24.71
N ASN A 72 6.61 -14.68 -23.54
CA ASN A 72 7.78 -14.08 -22.91
C ASN A 72 7.66 -12.55 -22.70
N ARG A 73 6.43 -12.05 -22.61
CA ARG A 73 6.17 -10.62 -22.36
C ARG A 73 6.56 -10.25 -20.93
N LYS A 74 7.21 -9.11 -20.77
CA LYS A 74 7.43 -8.46 -19.47
C LYS A 74 6.25 -7.56 -19.15
N LEU A 75 5.69 -7.71 -17.97
CA LEU A 75 4.57 -6.90 -17.49
C LEU A 75 5.09 -5.67 -16.75
N PHE A 76 4.54 -4.51 -17.06
CA PHE A 76 4.82 -3.30 -16.33
C PHE A 76 4.16 -3.36 -14.95
N CYS A 77 4.97 -3.20 -13.90
CA CYS A 77 4.55 -3.29 -12.50
C CYS A 77 4.77 -1.94 -11.80
N PRO A 78 3.88 -0.97 -11.97
CA PRO A 78 4.05 0.35 -11.35
C PRO A 78 4.04 0.24 -9.82
N ARG A 79 4.94 0.97 -9.16
CA ARG A 79 5.01 1.10 -7.70
C ARG A 79 5.34 2.53 -7.34
N GLY A 80 4.55 3.11 -6.44
CA GLY A 80 4.70 4.48 -5.99
C GLY A 80 6.04 4.73 -5.30
N LYS A 81 6.74 5.77 -5.74
CA LYS A 81 8.01 6.28 -5.18
C LYS A 81 7.76 7.67 -4.61
N MET A 82 6.97 7.72 -3.54
CA MET A 82 6.57 8.95 -2.87
C MET A 82 5.94 8.63 -1.51
N ILE A 83 5.76 9.63 -0.67
CA ILE A 83 4.99 9.50 0.58
C ILE A 83 3.57 9.02 0.23
N GLY A 84 3.07 8.01 0.94
CA GLY A 84 1.84 7.29 0.63
C GLY A 84 2.04 6.10 -0.31
N GLY A 85 3.18 6.01 -1.03
CA GLY A 85 3.50 4.89 -1.91
C GLY A 85 2.42 4.64 -2.96
N CYS A 86 2.01 3.37 -3.13
CA CYS A 86 0.98 3.00 -4.09
C CYS A 86 -0.40 3.56 -3.75
N SER A 87 -0.72 3.85 -2.48
CA SER A 87 -2.01 4.47 -2.13
C SER A 87 -2.12 5.92 -2.60
N ALA A 88 -0.99 6.60 -2.86
CA ALA A 88 -0.99 7.96 -3.40
C ALA A 88 -1.23 8.04 -4.91
N HIS A 89 -1.14 6.90 -5.64
CA HIS A 89 -1.38 6.87 -7.09
C HIS A 89 -1.99 5.55 -7.59
N ASN A 90 -2.84 4.92 -6.82
CA ASN A 90 -3.62 3.76 -7.24
C ASN A 90 -4.91 4.15 -7.98
N GLY A 91 -5.67 3.17 -8.44
CA GLY A 91 -6.95 3.40 -9.11
C GLY A 91 -8.10 3.78 -8.18
N MET A 92 -7.86 3.98 -6.88
CA MET A 92 -8.84 4.39 -5.86
C MET A 92 -10.08 3.51 -5.79
N VAL A 93 -9.92 2.22 -6.10
CA VAL A 93 -10.98 1.24 -5.96
C VAL A 93 -10.85 0.57 -4.60
N PHE A 94 -11.84 0.72 -3.75
CA PHE A 94 -11.93 0.02 -2.48
C PHE A 94 -12.85 -1.20 -2.61
N VAL A 95 -12.26 -2.38 -2.51
CA VAL A 95 -12.99 -3.66 -2.56
C VAL A 95 -12.49 -4.53 -1.41
N ARG A 96 -13.42 -5.11 -0.64
CA ARG A 96 -13.07 -6.16 0.31
C ARG A 96 -12.67 -7.41 -0.47
N GLY A 97 -11.65 -8.14 0.00
CA GLY A 97 -11.24 -9.39 -0.61
C GLY A 97 -12.35 -10.45 -0.57
N ASN A 98 -12.32 -11.40 -1.51
CA ASN A 98 -13.29 -12.48 -1.56
C ASN A 98 -13.19 -13.34 -0.28
N PRO A 99 -14.29 -13.60 0.45
CA PRO A 99 -14.30 -14.45 1.63
C PRO A 99 -13.63 -15.82 1.43
N ASN A 100 -13.83 -16.43 0.27
CA ASN A 100 -13.25 -17.75 -0.04
C ASN A 100 -11.72 -17.76 -0.10
N ASP A 101 -11.08 -16.65 -0.47
CA ASP A 101 -9.61 -16.55 -0.48
C ASP A 101 -9.06 -16.59 0.94
N TYR A 102 -9.71 -15.90 1.87
CA TYR A 102 -9.34 -15.92 3.29
C TYR A 102 -9.61 -17.29 3.92
N GLN A 103 -10.73 -17.95 3.59
CA GLN A 103 -11.00 -19.31 4.05
C GLN A 103 -9.95 -20.30 3.53
N ARG A 104 -9.50 -20.14 2.28
CA ARG A 104 -8.41 -20.93 1.73
C ARG A 104 -7.10 -20.72 2.49
N TRP A 105 -6.77 -19.48 2.86
CA TRP A 105 -5.59 -19.20 3.69
C TRP A 105 -5.73 -19.85 5.07
N ALA A 106 -6.88 -19.75 5.68
CA ALA A 106 -7.15 -20.41 6.97
C ALA A 106 -7.00 -21.93 6.89
N SER A 107 -7.40 -22.57 5.78
CA SER A 107 -7.23 -24.01 5.56
C SER A 107 -5.77 -24.46 5.44
N PHE A 108 -4.85 -23.54 5.11
CA PHE A 108 -3.40 -23.78 5.11
C PHE A 108 -2.75 -23.57 6.50
N GLY A 109 -3.57 -23.46 7.56
CA GLY A 109 -3.10 -23.27 8.93
C GLY A 109 -3.01 -21.81 9.37
N LEU A 110 -3.35 -20.85 8.52
CA LEU A 110 -3.37 -19.42 8.85
C LEU A 110 -4.74 -19.03 9.45
N THR A 111 -5.12 -19.67 10.55
CA THR A 111 -6.47 -19.56 11.14
C THR A 111 -6.86 -18.14 11.53
N ASP A 112 -5.89 -17.27 11.84
CA ASP A 112 -6.13 -15.85 12.15
C ASP A 112 -6.46 -15.01 10.93
N TRP A 113 -6.32 -15.58 9.74
CA TRP A 113 -6.65 -14.95 8.45
C TRP A 113 -7.99 -15.42 7.88
N SER A 114 -8.82 -16.14 8.67
CA SER A 114 -10.20 -16.44 8.22
C SER A 114 -10.97 -15.15 7.96
N TYR A 115 -11.96 -15.20 7.06
CA TYR A 115 -12.73 -13.99 6.69
C TYR A 115 -13.40 -13.34 7.90
N GLU A 116 -13.93 -14.13 8.82
CA GLU A 116 -14.56 -13.65 10.04
C GLU A 116 -13.59 -12.84 10.92
N LYS A 117 -12.34 -13.26 10.97
CA LYS A 117 -11.30 -12.57 11.76
C LYS A 117 -10.75 -11.31 11.08
N VAL A 118 -10.70 -11.27 9.76
CA VAL A 118 -10.23 -10.08 9.02
C VAL A 118 -11.34 -9.05 8.75
N LEU A 119 -12.61 -9.46 8.73
CA LEU A 119 -13.75 -8.58 8.48
C LEU A 119 -13.83 -7.35 9.40
N PRO A 120 -13.55 -7.45 10.72
CA PRO A 120 -13.53 -6.28 11.59
C PRO A 120 -12.52 -5.20 11.18
N TYR A 121 -11.38 -5.62 10.61
CA TYR A 121 -10.37 -4.68 10.11
C TYR A 121 -10.83 -3.99 8.84
N PHE A 122 -11.50 -4.68 7.92
CA PHE A 122 -12.14 -4.05 6.76
C PHE A 122 -13.15 -3.00 7.18
N LYS A 123 -14.03 -3.33 8.15
CA LYS A 123 -15.01 -2.38 8.69
C LYS A 123 -14.35 -1.18 9.38
N LYS A 124 -13.20 -1.39 10.04
CA LYS A 124 -12.48 -0.32 10.73
C LYS A 124 -11.87 0.73 9.78
N ILE A 125 -11.45 0.32 8.58
CA ILE A 125 -10.85 1.22 7.59
C ILE A 125 -11.87 1.83 6.63
N GLU A 126 -13.12 1.39 6.69
CA GLU A 126 -14.22 1.87 5.87
C GLU A 126 -15.10 2.82 6.70
N THR A 127 -15.35 4.02 6.19
CA THR A 127 -16.33 4.95 6.78
C THR A 127 -17.51 5.04 5.81
N TRP A 128 -18.61 4.39 6.18
CA TRP A 128 -19.86 4.44 5.43
C TRP A 128 -20.82 5.45 6.08
N SER A 129 -21.27 6.42 5.31
CA SER A 129 -22.15 7.51 5.77
C SER A 129 -23.52 7.52 5.07
N GLY A 130 -23.85 6.45 4.33
CA GLY A 130 -25.14 6.31 3.63
C GLY A 130 -26.12 5.42 4.35
#